data_e0620e150b3e57cb950b856014f4740a
#
_entry.id   e0620e150b3e57cb950b856014f4740a
#
_cell.length_a   1.000
_cell.length_b   1.000
_cell.length_c   1.000
_cell.angle_alpha   90.00
_cell.angle_beta   90.00
_cell.angle_gamma   90.00
#
_symmetry.space_group_name_H-M   'P 1'
#
loop_
_entity.id
_entity.type
_entity.pdbx_description
1 polymer ?
#
loop_
_entity_poly.entity_id
_entity_poly.type
_entity_poly.pdbx_seq_one_letter_code
_entity_poly.pdbx_strand_id
1 'polypeptide(L)'
;MKSKLLSTFSMLRFFIVAALTVFCVSCDKTETTDSTGFILHYLGVTDIGPGMSYTLQAPTYKGSAPYDFTITKITLDEETFSNNDNFVINAETGEITIQNTDGMTSGMYSISVGCYSNGKFFDFKDAVQVNMLLAVPEGVTVEPAEVLVNQDEENWAEASAQVSTEADKHVSITGYAIAQDETKPYLSYFTFDPNTKGKIIIRESEKDKLVAGESYTLNLKLTTKAGEHMYNNAVTFKVVSKPRDL
;
A
#
# COMPACT_ATOMS: atom_id res chain seq x y z
N MET A 1 23.81 0.13 -66.74
CA MET A 1 23.45 -0.63 -65.53
C MET A 1 23.62 0.24 -64.30
N LYS A 2 22.76 1.26 -64.07
CA LYS A 2 22.78 2.10 -62.85
C LYS A 2 21.38 2.67 -62.57
N SER A 3 20.35 1.85 -62.33
CA SER A 3 19.03 2.35 -61.95
C SER A 3 18.14 1.39 -61.16
N LYS A 4 18.68 0.30 -60.58
CA LYS A 4 17.89 -0.65 -59.79
C LYS A 4 18.25 -0.74 -58.29
N LEU A 5 19.19 0.12 -57.82
CA LEU A 5 19.61 0.05 -56.38
C LEU A 5 18.96 1.12 -55.48
N LEU A 6 18.19 2.07 -56.03
CA LEU A 6 17.56 3.14 -55.22
C LEU A 6 16.12 2.82 -54.76
N SER A 7 15.49 1.79 -55.33
CA SER A 7 14.10 1.44 -55.01
C SER A 7 13.94 0.56 -53.74
N THR A 8 14.97 -0.22 -53.39
CA THR A 8 14.92 -1.13 -52.24
C THR A 8 15.20 -0.44 -50.89
N PHE A 9 15.90 0.71 -50.92
CA PHE A 9 16.17 1.44 -49.65
C PHE A 9 14.98 2.29 -49.17
N SER A 10 14.06 2.66 -50.07
CA SER A 10 12.86 3.43 -49.68
C SER A 10 11.77 2.58 -49.02
N MET A 11 11.61 1.31 -49.43
CA MET A 11 10.64 0.41 -48.83
C MET A 11 11.06 -0.09 -47.44
N LEU A 12 12.36 -0.21 -47.17
CA LEU A 12 12.86 -0.67 -45.86
C LEU A 12 12.69 0.40 -44.76
N ARG A 13 12.65 1.69 -45.14
CA ARG A 13 12.39 2.77 -44.17
C ARG A 13 10.93 2.90 -43.76
N PHE A 14 9.99 2.49 -44.59
CA PHE A 14 8.58 2.52 -44.28
C PHE A 14 8.17 1.38 -43.29
N PHE A 15 8.85 0.24 -43.35
CA PHE A 15 8.57 -0.88 -42.41
C PHE A 15 9.14 -0.67 -41.01
N ILE A 16 10.22 0.12 -40.86
CA ILE A 16 10.83 0.40 -39.56
C ILE A 16 10.03 1.45 -38.77
N VAL A 17 9.36 2.38 -39.45
CA VAL A 17 8.50 3.38 -38.78
C VAL A 17 7.14 2.80 -38.35
N ALA A 18 6.64 1.79 -39.09
CA ALA A 18 5.39 1.10 -38.70
C ALA A 18 5.54 0.10 -37.55
N ALA A 19 6.78 -0.36 -37.29
CA ALA A 19 7.04 -1.32 -36.19
C ALA A 19 7.34 -0.65 -34.84
N LEU A 20 7.53 0.67 -34.77
CA LEU A 20 7.80 1.39 -33.50
C LEU A 20 6.57 2.04 -32.87
N THR A 21 5.38 1.93 -33.49
CA THR A 21 4.14 2.50 -32.94
C THR A 21 3.22 1.49 -32.25
N VAL A 22 3.67 0.24 -32.02
CA VAL A 22 2.82 -0.82 -31.43
C VAL A 22 3.20 -1.14 -29.96
N PHE A 23 4.16 -0.44 -29.33
CA PHE A 23 4.55 -0.72 -27.95
C PHE A 23 4.25 0.41 -26.95
N CYS A 24 3.08 1.04 -27.08
CA CYS A 24 2.55 1.91 -26.03
C CYS A 24 1.05 1.65 -25.81
N VAL A 25 0.66 0.37 -25.72
CA VAL A 25 -0.58 -0.01 -25.06
C VAL A 25 -0.19 -0.83 -23.84
N SER A 26 0.42 -0.15 -22.87
CA SER A 26 0.50 -0.67 -21.51
C SER A 26 -0.89 -0.55 -20.92
N CYS A 27 -1.41 -1.66 -20.65
CA CYS A 27 -2.60 -2.05 -19.95
C CYS A 27 -2.87 -1.17 -18.73
N ASP A 28 -3.74 -0.20 -18.86
CA ASP A 28 -4.46 0.34 -17.74
C ASP A 28 -5.79 -0.42 -17.68
N LYS A 29 -5.86 -1.43 -16.81
CA LYS A 29 -7.09 -2.17 -16.57
C LYS A 29 -7.84 -1.55 -15.42
N THR A 30 -8.40 -0.39 -15.67
CA THR A 30 -9.59 0.10 -14.99
C THR A 30 -10.41 0.89 -15.99
N GLU A 31 -10.91 0.19 -16.99
CA GLU A 31 -11.87 0.78 -17.91
C GLU A 31 -13.29 0.44 -17.48
N THR A 32 -13.92 1.36 -16.77
CA THR A 32 -15.30 1.67 -17.07
C THR A 32 -15.29 2.90 -17.96
N THR A 33 -15.18 2.68 -19.24
CA THR A 33 -15.26 3.73 -20.25
C THR A 33 -16.70 4.23 -20.28
N ASP A 34 -17.00 5.22 -19.46
CA ASP A 34 -18.18 6.02 -19.66
C ASP A 34 -17.91 7.02 -20.78
N SER A 35 -18.85 7.15 -21.69
CA SER A 35 -18.82 8.09 -22.80
C SER A 35 -18.72 9.58 -22.39
N THR A 36 -18.76 9.88 -21.10
CA THR A 36 -18.63 11.23 -20.51
C THR A 36 -17.24 11.55 -20.00
N GLY A 37 -16.31 10.58 -19.96
CA GLY A 37 -14.94 10.78 -19.46
C GLY A 37 -14.86 11.00 -17.94
N PHE A 38 -15.88 10.61 -17.18
CA PHE A 38 -15.84 10.62 -15.71
C PHE A 38 -14.97 9.46 -15.21
N ILE A 39 -13.98 9.79 -14.38
CA ILE A 39 -13.02 8.83 -13.81
C ILE A 39 -13.02 9.05 -12.30
N LEU A 40 -12.94 7.96 -11.55
CA LEU A 40 -12.82 7.92 -10.10
C LEU A 40 -11.60 7.07 -9.72
N HIS A 41 -10.80 7.53 -8.76
CA HIS A 41 -9.62 6.80 -8.31
C HIS A 41 -9.43 6.94 -6.81
N TYR A 42 -9.26 5.79 -6.13
CA TYR A 42 -8.92 5.71 -4.71
C TYR A 42 -7.42 5.47 -4.53
N LEU A 43 -6.84 6.18 -3.56
CA LEU A 43 -5.53 5.88 -2.98
C LEU A 43 -5.75 5.25 -1.60
N GLY A 44 -4.86 4.37 -1.17
CA GLY A 44 -4.99 3.80 0.16
C GLY A 44 -4.00 2.71 0.50
N VAL A 45 -4.28 2.02 1.59
CA VAL A 45 -3.52 0.85 2.04
C VAL A 45 -4.02 -0.38 1.29
N THR A 46 -3.07 -1.19 0.81
CA THR A 46 -3.39 -2.44 0.11
C THR A 46 -3.41 -3.66 1.04
N ASP A 47 -2.61 -3.63 2.11
CA ASP A 47 -2.51 -4.71 3.10
C ASP A 47 -3.03 -4.24 4.46
N ILE A 48 -3.92 -5.00 5.07
CA ILE A 48 -4.49 -4.75 6.40
C ILE A 48 -4.54 -6.06 7.18
N GLY A 49 -4.52 -6.00 8.51
CA GLY A 49 -4.59 -7.18 9.37
C GLY A 49 -5.71 -7.11 10.39
N PRO A 50 -5.97 -8.20 11.11
CA PRO A 50 -6.93 -8.21 12.21
C PRO A 50 -6.62 -7.16 13.26
N GLY A 51 -7.67 -6.55 13.84
CA GLY A 51 -7.56 -5.47 14.83
C GLY A 51 -7.20 -4.11 14.25
N MET A 52 -6.97 -3.99 12.94
CA MET A 52 -6.76 -2.69 12.30
C MET A 52 -8.08 -2.00 11.98
N SER A 53 -8.08 -0.68 12.09
CA SER A 53 -9.07 0.19 11.47
C SER A 53 -8.36 1.17 10.56
N TYR A 54 -8.91 1.41 9.38
CA TYR A 54 -8.32 2.28 8.38
C TYR A 54 -9.39 3.05 7.62
N THR A 55 -9.15 4.32 7.35
CA THR A 55 -10.04 5.11 6.49
C THR A 55 -9.32 5.49 5.20
N LEU A 56 -9.79 4.92 4.11
CA LEU A 56 -9.40 5.33 2.76
C LEU A 56 -9.91 6.73 2.51
N GLN A 57 -9.02 7.61 2.08
CA GLN A 57 -9.36 8.99 1.77
C GLN A 57 -10.39 9.08 0.64
N ALA A 58 -11.10 10.21 0.59
CA ALA A 58 -12.00 10.52 -0.51
C ALA A 58 -11.30 10.32 -1.87
N PRO A 59 -12.00 9.74 -2.86
CA PRO A 59 -11.39 9.47 -4.15
C PRO A 59 -11.07 10.77 -4.90
N THR A 60 -10.02 10.74 -5.70
CA THR A 60 -9.79 11.75 -6.72
C THR A 60 -10.66 11.47 -7.94
N TYR A 61 -11.07 12.50 -8.67
CA TYR A 61 -11.92 12.34 -9.84
C TYR A 61 -11.58 13.32 -10.95
N LYS A 62 -11.98 12.95 -12.17
CA LYS A 62 -11.97 13.81 -13.33
C LYS A 62 -13.40 13.91 -13.88
N GLY A 63 -13.87 15.12 -14.13
CA GLY A 63 -15.25 15.39 -14.57
C GLY A 63 -16.02 16.21 -13.53
N SER A 64 -17.36 16.10 -13.55
CA SER A 64 -18.23 16.78 -12.57
C SER A 64 -18.12 16.12 -11.19
N ALA A 65 -18.25 16.92 -10.13
CA ALA A 65 -18.16 16.43 -8.76
C ALA A 65 -19.12 15.25 -8.50
N PRO A 66 -18.63 14.14 -7.94
CA PRO A 66 -19.48 13.01 -7.56
C PRO A 66 -20.23 13.29 -6.24
N TYR A 67 -21.34 12.58 -6.06
CA TYR A 67 -22.19 12.63 -4.87
C TYR A 67 -22.98 11.31 -4.71
N ASP A 68 -23.60 11.11 -3.54
CA ASP A 68 -24.38 9.92 -3.19
C ASP A 68 -23.58 8.61 -3.41
N PHE A 69 -22.40 8.55 -2.79
CA PHE A 69 -21.55 7.37 -2.86
C PHE A 69 -22.18 6.17 -2.14
N THR A 70 -22.04 5.00 -2.72
CA THR A 70 -22.50 3.74 -2.14
C THR A 70 -21.58 2.57 -2.50
N ILE A 71 -21.46 1.60 -1.62
CA ILE A 71 -20.83 0.32 -1.95
C ILE A 71 -21.88 -0.52 -2.68
N THR A 72 -21.60 -0.89 -3.94
CA THR A 72 -22.51 -1.67 -4.77
C THR A 72 -22.28 -3.18 -4.65
N LYS A 73 -21.01 -3.58 -4.44
CA LYS A 73 -20.63 -4.99 -4.28
C LYS A 73 -19.32 -5.09 -3.51
N ILE A 74 -19.17 -6.17 -2.73
CA ILE A 74 -17.90 -6.60 -2.17
C ILE A 74 -17.70 -8.08 -2.52
N THR A 75 -16.48 -8.44 -2.89
CA THR A 75 -16.08 -9.84 -3.04
C THR A 75 -14.85 -10.14 -2.21
N LEU A 76 -14.72 -11.39 -1.76
CA LEU A 76 -13.53 -11.99 -1.16
C LEU A 76 -13.07 -13.09 -2.11
N ASP A 77 -11.86 -12.97 -2.66
CA ASP A 77 -11.30 -13.93 -3.63
C ASP A 77 -12.30 -14.28 -4.75
N GLU A 78 -12.95 -13.22 -5.33
CA GLU A 78 -13.97 -13.27 -6.39
C GLU A 78 -15.37 -13.75 -5.94
N GLU A 79 -15.51 -14.37 -4.76
CA GLU A 79 -16.81 -14.79 -4.21
C GLU A 79 -17.53 -13.62 -3.49
N THR A 80 -18.85 -13.59 -3.53
CA THR A 80 -19.62 -12.51 -2.90
C THR A 80 -19.44 -12.53 -1.39
N PHE A 81 -19.01 -11.37 -0.83
CA PHE A 81 -18.86 -11.16 0.60
C PHE A 81 -20.06 -10.40 1.18
N SER A 82 -20.59 -10.90 2.31
CA SER A 82 -21.63 -10.22 3.07
C SER A 82 -20.99 -9.19 4.00
N ASN A 83 -21.19 -7.90 3.68
CA ASN A 83 -20.66 -6.79 4.50
C ASN A 83 -21.48 -6.64 5.79
N ASN A 84 -20.84 -6.89 6.93
CA ASN A 84 -21.41 -6.68 8.27
C ASN A 84 -20.76 -5.43 8.90
N ASP A 85 -20.90 -4.28 8.23
CA ASP A 85 -20.28 -3.00 8.61
C ASP A 85 -18.75 -3.05 8.70
N ASN A 86 -18.12 -4.00 7.99
CA ASN A 86 -16.66 -4.05 7.86
C ASN A 86 -16.14 -2.94 6.95
N PHE A 87 -16.92 -2.59 5.93
CA PHE A 87 -16.64 -1.51 4.99
C PHE A 87 -17.80 -0.52 5.00
N VAL A 88 -17.54 0.70 5.41
CA VAL A 88 -18.54 1.77 5.51
C VAL A 88 -18.12 2.93 4.63
N ILE A 89 -18.97 3.33 3.69
CA ILE A 89 -18.70 4.47 2.82
C ILE A 89 -19.45 5.72 3.31
N ASN A 90 -18.78 6.84 3.31
CA ASN A 90 -19.42 8.16 3.50
C ASN A 90 -20.09 8.57 2.18
N ALA A 91 -21.41 8.71 2.20
CA ALA A 91 -22.20 9.04 1.01
C ALA A 91 -21.88 10.42 0.40
N GLU A 92 -21.37 11.36 1.19
CA GLU A 92 -21.05 12.71 0.74
C GLU A 92 -19.63 12.80 0.17
N THR A 93 -18.65 12.15 0.84
CA THR A 93 -17.22 12.30 0.51
C THR A 93 -16.66 11.14 -0.29
N GLY A 94 -17.28 9.97 -0.21
CA GLY A 94 -16.75 8.72 -0.78
C GLY A 94 -15.63 8.08 0.04
N GLU A 95 -15.29 8.59 1.22
CA GLU A 95 -14.33 7.95 2.13
C GLU A 95 -14.84 6.57 2.54
N ILE A 96 -13.96 5.57 2.56
CA ILE A 96 -14.32 4.21 2.98
C ILE A 96 -13.57 3.88 4.26
N THR A 97 -14.33 3.63 5.33
CA THR A 97 -13.79 3.14 6.59
C THR A 97 -13.82 1.62 6.62
N ILE A 98 -12.66 1.01 6.88
CA ILE A 98 -12.47 -0.41 7.12
C ILE A 98 -12.38 -0.58 8.63
N GLN A 99 -13.24 -1.43 9.20
CA GLN A 99 -13.35 -1.63 10.64
C GLN A 99 -13.81 -3.06 10.98
N ASN A 100 -13.84 -3.41 12.27
CA ASN A 100 -14.26 -4.74 12.75
C ASN A 100 -13.48 -5.87 12.07
N THR A 101 -12.17 -5.68 11.89
CA THR A 101 -11.33 -6.57 11.09
C THR A 101 -10.90 -7.85 11.81
N ASP A 102 -11.09 -7.96 13.13
CA ASP A 102 -10.70 -9.14 13.92
C ASP A 102 -11.37 -10.44 13.48
N GLY A 103 -12.60 -10.36 12.98
CA GLY A 103 -13.37 -11.52 12.50
C GLY A 103 -13.31 -11.73 10.98
N MET A 104 -12.56 -10.92 10.25
CA MET A 104 -12.49 -11.02 8.79
C MET A 104 -11.57 -12.18 8.37
N THR A 105 -11.98 -12.86 7.31
CA THR A 105 -11.19 -13.93 6.70
C THR A 105 -10.03 -13.31 5.91
N SER A 106 -8.84 -13.90 5.98
CA SER A 106 -7.72 -13.50 5.12
C SER A 106 -8.02 -13.77 3.65
N GLY A 107 -7.58 -12.85 2.77
CA GLY A 107 -7.82 -12.91 1.33
C GLY A 107 -7.97 -11.53 0.71
N MET A 108 -8.23 -11.50 -0.60
CA MET A 108 -8.38 -10.26 -1.37
C MET A 108 -9.83 -9.79 -1.40
N TYR A 109 -10.10 -8.66 -0.75
CA TYR A 109 -11.37 -7.97 -0.82
C TYR A 109 -11.38 -6.97 -1.96
N SER A 110 -12.35 -7.09 -2.87
CA SER A 110 -12.58 -6.12 -3.95
C SER A 110 -13.91 -5.41 -3.72
N ILE A 111 -13.86 -4.07 -3.65
CA ILE A 111 -14.99 -3.20 -3.32
C ILE A 111 -15.39 -2.41 -4.56
N SER A 112 -16.60 -2.60 -5.02
CA SER A 112 -17.20 -1.81 -6.10
C SER A 112 -17.95 -0.63 -5.50
N VAL A 113 -17.77 0.55 -6.11
CA VAL A 113 -18.33 1.81 -5.62
C VAL A 113 -19.21 2.45 -6.68
N GLY A 114 -20.44 2.76 -6.31
CA GLY A 114 -21.37 3.56 -7.10
C GLY A 114 -21.40 5.01 -6.63
N CYS A 115 -21.61 5.94 -7.56
CA CYS A 115 -21.89 7.34 -7.26
C CYS A 115 -22.67 7.99 -8.39
N TYR A 116 -23.24 9.14 -8.12
CA TYR A 116 -23.82 9.99 -9.15
C TYR A 116 -22.83 11.10 -9.55
N SER A 117 -22.82 11.44 -10.82
CA SER A 117 -22.11 12.62 -11.34
C SER A 117 -22.95 13.21 -12.49
N ASN A 118 -23.22 14.50 -12.46
CA ASN A 118 -24.06 15.18 -13.44
C ASN A 118 -25.43 14.49 -13.71
N GLY A 119 -26.08 14.00 -12.65
CA GLY A 119 -27.39 13.32 -12.71
C GLY A 119 -27.37 11.88 -13.26
N LYS A 120 -26.19 11.32 -13.55
CA LYS A 120 -26.03 9.94 -13.99
C LYS A 120 -25.38 9.10 -12.91
N PHE A 121 -25.83 7.86 -12.78
CA PHE A 121 -25.19 6.86 -11.91
C PHE A 121 -24.04 6.17 -12.63
N PHE A 122 -22.93 6.00 -11.91
CA PHE A 122 -21.73 5.29 -12.34
C PHE A 122 -21.40 4.20 -11.33
N ASP A 123 -21.04 3.02 -11.81
CA ASP A 123 -20.64 1.87 -10.99
C ASP A 123 -19.20 1.48 -11.36
N PHE A 124 -18.28 1.71 -10.44
CA PHE A 124 -16.86 1.40 -10.60
C PHE A 124 -16.59 0.05 -9.95
N LYS A 125 -16.44 -0.96 -10.80
CA LYS A 125 -16.12 -2.32 -10.34
C LYS A 125 -14.71 -2.36 -9.79
N ASP A 126 -14.56 -3.04 -8.65
CA ASP A 126 -13.27 -3.27 -8.00
C ASP A 126 -12.46 -1.98 -7.83
N ALA A 127 -13.18 -0.88 -7.52
CA ALA A 127 -12.59 0.45 -7.35
C ALA A 127 -11.53 0.51 -6.24
N VAL A 128 -11.66 -0.38 -5.26
CA VAL A 128 -10.71 -0.56 -4.15
C VAL A 128 -10.41 -2.03 -3.96
N GLN A 129 -9.13 -2.36 -3.77
CA GLN A 129 -8.67 -3.70 -3.40
C GLN A 129 -7.94 -3.64 -2.07
N VAL A 130 -8.30 -4.53 -1.15
CA VAL A 130 -7.71 -4.65 0.19
C VAL A 130 -7.34 -6.10 0.44
N ASN A 131 -6.07 -6.35 0.72
CA ASN A 131 -5.58 -7.68 1.07
C ASN A 131 -5.60 -7.85 2.59
N MET A 132 -6.51 -8.68 3.10
CA MET A 132 -6.59 -9.02 4.51
C MET A 132 -5.57 -10.12 4.82
N LEU A 133 -4.57 -9.78 5.61
CA LEU A 133 -3.50 -10.69 6.03
C LEU A 133 -3.90 -11.46 7.30
N LEU A 134 -3.18 -12.53 7.57
CA LEU A 134 -3.32 -13.29 8.82
C LEU A 134 -2.84 -12.45 10.02
N ALA A 135 -3.32 -12.78 11.22
CA ALA A 135 -2.74 -12.25 12.45
C ALA A 135 -1.29 -12.74 12.60
N VAL A 136 -0.46 -11.92 13.26
CA VAL A 136 0.92 -12.34 13.59
C VAL A 136 0.87 -13.58 14.48
N PRO A 137 1.72 -14.61 14.25
CA PRO A 137 1.75 -15.79 15.07
C PRO A 137 2.15 -15.48 16.54
N GLU A 138 1.60 -16.25 17.47
CA GLU A 138 2.02 -16.20 18.87
C GLU A 138 3.53 -16.46 19.02
N GLY A 139 4.19 -15.73 19.91
CA GLY A 139 5.62 -15.83 20.15
C GLY A 139 6.50 -15.03 19.19
N VAL A 140 5.92 -14.23 18.30
CA VAL A 140 6.66 -13.23 17.54
C VAL A 140 6.68 -11.91 18.31
N THR A 141 7.87 -11.37 18.55
CA THR A 141 8.07 -10.11 19.26
C THR A 141 8.94 -9.13 18.47
N VAL A 142 8.82 -7.86 18.77
CA VAL A 142 9.71 -6.81 18.26
C VAL A 142 10.28 -6.04 19.45
N GLU A 143 11.60 -6.04 19.58
CA GLU A 143 12.28 -5.40 20.71
C GLU A 143 13.40 -4.46 20.25
N PRO A 144 13.48 -3.26 20.83
CA PRO A 144 12.45 -2.65 21.67
C PRO A 144 11.22 -2.24 20.85
N ALA A 145 10.03 -2.28 21.49
CA ALA A 145 8.79 -1.82 20.83
C ALA A 145 8.77 -0.29 20.61
N GLU A 146 9.51 0.47 21.43
CA GLU A 146 9.79 1.89 21.22
C GLU A 146 11.30 2.11 21.11
N VAL A 147 11.76 2.65 19.99
CA VAL A 147 13.14 3.00 19.71
C VAL A 147 13.30 4.51 19.87
N LEU A 148 14.15 4.94 20.80
CA LEU A 148 14.50 6.36 20.94
C LEU A 148 15.62 6.70 19.94
N VAL A 149 15.36 7.70 19.10
CA VAL A 149 16.31 8.23 18.12
C VAL A 149 16.74 9.61 18.60
N ASN A 150 17.85 9.67 19.31
CA ASN A 150 18.39 10.93 19.82
C ASN A 150 19.37 11.53 18.82
N GLN A 151 18.94 12.51 18.03
CA GLN A 151 19.76 13.12 16.97
C GLN A 151 20.97 13.91 17.48
N ASP A 152 21.07 14.16 18.78
CA ASP A 152 22.26 14.80 19.39
C ASP A 152 23.38 13.79 19.69
N GLU A 153 23.13 12.49 19.54
CA GLU A 153 24.12 11.44 19.68
C GLU A 153 24.82 11.15 18.35
N GLU A 154 26.10 10.84 18.40
CA GLU A 154 26.92 10.57 17.20
C GLU A 154 26.36 9.39 16.37
N ASN A 155 25.82 8.37 17.05
CA ASN A 155 25.34 7.13 16.42
C ASN A 155 23.80 7.03 16.36
N TRP A 156 23.08 8.14 16.43
CA TRP A 156 21.61 8.11 16.46
C TRP A 156 20.97 7.35 15.29
N ALA A 157 21.60 7.35 14.12
CA ALA A 157 21.11 6.65 12.93
C ALA A 157 21.26 5.11 13.02
N GLU A 158 22.01 4.59 14.02
CA GLU A 158 22.15 3.14 14.29
C GLU A 158 21.00 2.58 15.14
N ALA A 159 20.09 3.45 15.62
CA ALA A 159 18.91 3.06 16.37
C ALA A 159 18.11 2.01 15.59
N SER A 160 17.73 0.91 16.24
CA SER A 160 17.14 -0.24 15.58
C SER A 160 16.23 -1.05 16.49
N ALA A 161 15.35 -1.83 15.91
CA ALA A 161 14.56 -2.85 16.60
C ALA A 161 14.78 -4.23 15.96
N GLN A 162 14.55 -5.29 16.69
CA GLN A 162 14.75 -6.67 16.26
C GLN A 162 13.47 -7.46 16.34
N VAL A 163 13.03 -8.06 15.23
CA VAL A 163 11.99 -9.08 15.20
C VAL A 163 12.59 -10.39 15.67
N SER A 164 11.98 -10.98 16.70
CA SER A 164 12.42 -12.24 17.31
C SER A 164 11.26 -13.23 17.40
N THR A 165 11.58 -14.51 17.59
CA THR A 165 10.60 -15.56 17.82
C THR A 165 10.98 -16.36 19.07
N GLU A 166 9.98 -16.71 19.89
CA GLU A 166 10.16 -17.58 21.04
C GLU A 166 10.49 -19.01 20.56
N ALA A 167 11.50 -19.63 21.20
CA ALA A 167 12.02 -20.91 20.74
C ALA A 167 11.01 -22.08 20.88
N ASP A 168 10.15 -22.03 21.87
CA ASP A 168 9.11 -23.04 22.16
C ASP A 168 7.89 -22.96 21.23
N LYS A 169 7.68 -21.80 20.57
CA LYS A 169 6.58 -21.59 19.60
C LYS A 169 6.91 -22.13 18.20
N HIS A 170 8.16 -22.46 17.92
CA HIS A 170 8.61 -23.02 16.63
C HIS A 170 8.20 -22.22 15.39
N VAL A 171 8.02 -20.89 15.52
CA VAL A 171 7.68 -20.01 14.41
C VAL A 171 8.92 -19.75 13.56
N SER A 172 8.82 -20.01 12.26
CA SER A 172 9.89 -19.70 11.29
C SER A 172 9.44 -18.59 10.35
N ILE A 173 10.04 -17.41 10.50
CA ILE A 173 9.79 -16.27 9.61
C ILE A 173 10.77 -16.36 8.43
N THR A 174 10.24 -16.37 7.22
CA THR A 174 10.99 -16.50 5.96
C THR A 174 11.09 -15.19 5.19
N GLY A 175 10.18 -14.25 5.44
CA GLY A 175 10.15 -12.92 4.83
C GLY A 175 9.83 -11.83 5.81
N TYR A 176 10.42 -10.65 5.59
CA TYR A 176 10.25 -9.46 6.40
C TYR A 176 10.04 -8.26 5.48
N ALA A 177 8.97 -7.49 5.68
CA ALA A 177 8.74 -6.24 5.00
C ALA A 177 8.07 -5.22 5.93
N ILE A 178 8.26 -3.94 5.67
CA ILE A 178 7.46 -2.88 6.25
C ILE A 178 6.17 -2.80 5.43
N ALA A 179 5.03 -2.90 6.08
CA ALA A 179 3.74 -2.78 5.41
C ALA A 179 3.60 -1.38 4.81
N GLN A 180 3.20 -1.32 3.55
CA GLN A 180 3.10 -0.06 2.81
C GLN A 180 1.74 0.60 3.05
N ASP A 181 1.74 1.92 3.10
CA ASP A 181 0.56 2.76 3.22
C ASP A 181 0.88 4.06 2.48
N GLU A 182 0.20 4.31 1.37
CA GLU A 182 0.45 5.47 0.50
C GLU A 182 0.19 6.81 1.21
N THR A 183 -0.58 6.80 2.29
CA THR A 183 -0.82 7.99 3.11
C THR A 183 0.32 8.30 4.08
N LYS A 184 1.28 7.38 4.24
CA LYS A 184 2.40 7.47 5.18
C LYS A 184 3.75 7.38 4.46
N PRO A 185 4.17 8.41 3.74
CA PRO A 185 5.41 8.40 2.96
C PRO A 185 6.66 8.13 3.81
N TYR A 186 6.61 8.37 5.13
CA TYR A 186 7.70 8.11 6.05
C TYR A 186 8.05 6.63 6.20
N LEU A 187 7.18 5.71 5.80
CA LEU A 187 7.48 4.27 5.84
C LEU A 187 8.71 3.92 5.00
N SER A 188 8.99 4.70 3.95
CA SER A 188 10.19 4.56 3.14
C SER A 188 11.51 4.92 3.86
N TYR A 189 11.43 5.60 5.03
CA TYR A 189 12.61 5.98 5.81
C TYR A 189 13.25 4.81 6.56
N PHE A 190 12.52 3.71 6.66
CA PHE A 190 12.92 2.50 7.37
C PHE A 190 13.08 1.32 6.44
N THR A 191 13.87 0.34 6.84
CA THR A 191 14.08 -0.92 6.10
C THR A 191 14.52 -2.02 7.03
N PHE A 192 14.47 -3.26 6.56
CA PHE A 192 15.18 -4.36 7.22
C PHE A 192 16.65 -4.36 6.79
N ASP A 193 17.54 -4.59 7.75
CA ASP A 193 18.98 -4.72 7.51
C ASP A 193 19.24 -5.97 6.65
N PRO A 194 19.89 -5.86 5.48
CA PRO A 194 20.18 -7.00 4.62
C PRO A 194 21.16 -8.00 5.24
N ASN A 195 21.96 -7.57 6.22
CA ASN A 195 22.99 -8.37 6.86
C ASN A 195 22.51 -9.03 8.17
N THR A 196 21.46 -8.50 8.78
CA THR A 196 20.96 -8.98 10.07
C THR A 196 19.46 -9.29 9.96
N LYS A 197 19.15 -10.58 9.89
CA LYS A 197 17.76 -11.05 9.72
C LYS A 197 16.84 -10.50 10.79
N GLY A 198 15.75 -9.87 10.37
CA GLY A 198 14.73 -9.32 11.25
C GLY A 198 15.07 -8.00 11.94
N LYS A 199 16.25 -7.41 11.70
CA LYS A 199 16.63 -6.12 12.25
C LYS A 199 16.03 -4.98 11.41
N ILE A 200 15.30 -4.09 12.08
CA ILE A 200 14.70 -2.88 11.48
C ILE A 200 15.64 -1.71 11.75
N ILE A 201 16.02 -0.99 10.71
CA ILE A 201 16.95 0.11 10.74
C ILE A 201 16.40 1.35 10.05
N ILE A 202 16.95 2.50 10.39
CA ILE A 202 16.79 3.75 9.63
C ILE A 202 17.59 3.62 8.34
N ARG A 203 16.98 3.93 7.20
CA ARG A 203 17.65 3.92 5.91
C ARG A 203 18.62 5.12 5.82
N GLU A 204 19.90 4.85 5.55
CA GLU A 204 20.94 5.87 5.54
C GLU A 204 20.63 7.07 4.63
N SER A 205 20.03 6.80 3.46
CA SER A 205 19.62 7.87 2.52
C SER A 205 18.46 8.74 3.00
N GLU A 206 17.75 8.32 4.03
CA GLU A 206 16.51 8.94 4.51
C GLU A 206 16.65 9.54 5.92
N LYS A 207 17.78 9.31 6.57
CA LYS A 207 18.02 9.72 7.97
C LYS A 207 17.75 11.21 8.24
N ASP A 208 18.11 12.07 7.28
CA ASP A 208 17.96 13.51 7.41
C ASP A 208 16.50 13.99 7.28
N LYS A 209 15.56 13.09 6.93
CA LYS A 209 14.12 13.37 6.86
C LYS A 209 13.40 13.14 8.18
N LEU A 210 14.06 12.53 9.16
CA LEU A 210 13.49 12.33 10.49
C LEU A 210 13.44 13.66 11.24
N VAL A 211 12.27 13.98 11.81
CA VAL A 211 12.00 15.25 12.46
C VAL A 211 11.94 15.08 13.97
N ALA A 212 12.73 15.88 14.70
CA ALA A 212 12.71 15.88 16.16
C ALA A 212 11.31 16.21 16.72
N GLY A 213 10.85 15.42 17.68
CA GLY A 213 9.52 15.50 18.26
C GLY A 213 8.48 14.60 17.58
N GLU A 214 8.77 14.05 16.41
CA GLU A 214 7.88 13.16 15.67
C GLU A 214 8.04 11.70 16.11
N SER A 215 6.99 10.91 15.86
CA SER A 215 6.97 9.47 16.11
C SER A 215 6.51 8.74 14.85
N TYR A 216 7.24 7.70 14.49
CA TYR A 216 7.03 6.91 13.28
C TYR A 216 6.68 5.47 13.65
N THR A 217 5.40 5.13 13.60
CA THR A 217 4.92 3.77 13.93
C THR A 217 4.87 2.93 12.67
N LEU A 218 5.47 1.74 12.75
CA LEU A 218 5.56 0.80 11.65
C LEU A 218 4.67 -0.41 11.90
N ASN A 219 3.93 -0.80 10.86
CA ASN A 219 3.32 -2.11 10.73
C ASN A 219 4.27 -2.99 9.93
N LEU A 220 4.38 -4.26 10.30
CA LEU A 220 5.25 -5.21 9.62
C LEU A 220 4.44 -6.28 8.91
N LYS A 221 4.86 -6.63 7.71
CA LYS A 221 4.40 -7.80 6.97
C LYS A 221 5.42 -8.91 7.11
N LEU A 222 5.03 -10.01 7.74
CA LEU A 222 5.90 -11.15 8.02
C LEU A 222 5.41 -12.36 7.23
N THR A 223 6.32 -13.08 6.58
CA THR A 223 5.98 -14.30 5.83
C THR A 223 6.40 -15.52 6.61
N THR A 224 5.50 -16.50 6.73
CA THR A 224 5.76 -17.83 7.29
C THR A 224 5.30 -18.90 6.29
N LYS A 225 5.36 -20.17 6.67
CA LYS A 225 4.77 -21.26 5.88
C LYS A 225 3.24 -21.20 5.80
N ALA A 226 2.58 -20.52 6.75
CA ALA A 226 1.12 -20.38 6.77
C ALA A 226 0.62 -19.26 5.85
N GLY A 227 1.50 -18.35 5.43
CA GLY A 227 1.17 -17.21 4.59
C GLY A 227 1.79 -15.91 5.07
N GLU A 228 1.20 -14.81 4.68
CA GLU A 228 1.59 -13.46 5.09
C GLU A 228 0.76 -13.00 6.30
N HIS A 229 1.44 -12.34 7.22
CA HIS A 229 0.88 -11.90 8.51
C HIS A 229 1.11 -10.41 8.68
N MET A 230 0.14 -9.71 9.26
CA MET A 230 0.26 -8.31 9.64
C MET A 230 0.56 -8.19 11.14
N TYR A 231 1.66 -7.54 11.48
CA TYR A 231 1.99 -7.14 12.85
C TYR A 231 1.71 -5.64 12.98
N ASN A 232 0.56 -5.33 13.57
CA ASN A 232 0.12 -3.94 13.73
C ASN A 232 0.93 -3.23 14.80
N ASN A 233 1.31 -1.96 14.54
CA ASN A 233 2.03 -1.11 15.49
C ASN A 233 3.22 -1.83 16.12
N ALA A 234 3.96 -2.58 15.30
CA ALA A 234 5.00 -3.49 15.74
C ALA A 234 6.15 -2.77 16.45
N VAL A 235 6.49 -1.56 15.98
CA VAL A 235 7.55 -0.72 16.55
C VAL A 235 7.27 0.75 16.27
N THR A 236 7.67 1.61 17.21
CA THR A 236 7.63 3.07 17.07
C THR A 236 9.03 3.64 17.20
N PHE A 237 9.51 4.37 16.20
CA PHE A 237 10.72 5.18 16.26
C PHE A 237 10.33 6.59 16.69
N LYS A 238 10.79 7.00 17.88
CA LYS A 238 10.51 8.31 18.46
C LYS A 238 11.75 9.18 18.41
N VAL A 239 11.70 10.21 17.59
CA VAL A 239 12.83 11.14 17.41
C VAL A 239 12.80 12.18 18.53
N VAL A 240 13.88 12.24 19.29
CA VAL A 240 14.05 13.19 20.38
C VAL A 240 15.29 14.01 20.15
N SER A 241 15.25 15.27 20.54
CA SER A 241 16.44 16.11 20.65
C SER A 241 16.76 16.32 22.13
N LYS A 242 18.04 16.37 22.47
CA LYS A 242 18.48 16.71 23.81
C LYS A 242 17.99 18.11 24.17
N PRO A 243 17.44 18.35 25.38
CA PRO A 243 17.22 19.70 25.85
C PRO A 243 18.55 20.47 25.77
N ARG A 244 18.58 21.60 25.06
CA ARG A 244 19.73 22.51 25.15
C ARG A 244 19.81 22.97 26.60
N ASP A 245 20.88 22.59 27.28
CA ASP A 245 21.20 23.19 28.57
C ASP A 245 21.36 24.70 28.33
N LEU A 246 20.41 25.49 28.87
CA LEU A 246 20.43 26.95 28.84
C LEU A 246 21.44 27.48 29.89
#